data_f97159d8fc5555b4afd2345d3d419dfc
#
_entry.id   f97159d8fc5555b4afd2345d3d419dfc
#
_cell.length_a   1.000
_cell.length_b   1.000
_cell.length_c   1.000
_cell.angle_alpha   90.00
_cell.angle_beta   90.00
_cell.angle_gamma   90.00
#
_symmetry.space_group_name_H-M   'P 1'
#
loop_
_entity.id
_entity.type
_entity.pdbx_description
1 polymer ?
#
loop_
_entity_poly.entity_id
_entity_poly.type
_entity_poly.pdbx_seq_one_letter_code
_entity_poly.pdbx_strand_id
1 'polypeptide(L)'
;MSEEQSTYSANPGKQLVRTVDGVDYQRIPVKTHLITNTDDMADVVVRYAKDRMQEGDILFISEKAVACTQNRAIPMEDIKPRKLAVTLSRYVTKTPAGIGLGIPETMEMALRECGTLRILFAAFCSVIGKLLRRKGWFYIVAGPKARGIDGPTEGTIPPYDHYVVLTPD
;
A
#
# COMPACT_ATOMS: atom_id res chain seq x y z
N MET A 1 -13.62 3.44 38.22
CA MET A 1 -13.39 2.98 36.85
C MET A 1 -12.29 1.94 36.93
N SER A 2 -12.69 0.66 36.82
CA SER A 2 -11.80 -0.49 36.91
C SER A 2 -10.86 -0.50 35.69
N GLU A 3 -9.55 -0.56 35.94
CA GLU A 3 -8.53 -0.90 34.96
C GLU A 3 -8.77 -2.32 34.45
N GLU A 4 -9.64 -2.50 33.46
CA GLU A 4 -9.59 -3.68 32.61
C GLU A 4 -8.29 -3.60 31.83
N GLN A 5 -7.28 -4.30 32.31
CA GLN A 5 -6.02 -4.50 31.61
C GLN A 5 -6.36 -5.05 30.21
N SER A 6 -6.18 -4.20 29.21
CA SER A 6 -6.38 -4.56 27.81
C SER A 6 -5.57 -5.81 27.48
N THR A 7 -6.26 -6.89 27.12
CA THR A 7 -5.67 -8.17 26.72
C THR A 7 -4.92 -8.09 25.38
N TYR A 8 -4.93 -6.91 24.75
CA TYR A 8 -4.36 -6.66 23.44
C TYR A 8 -3.01 -5.95 23.53
N SER A 9 -2.08 -6.35 22.70
CA SER A 9 -0.77 -5.71 22.54
C SER A 9 -0.69 -4.94 21.22
N ALA A 10 -0.04 -3.77 21.27
CA ALA A 10 0.21 -3.01 20.04
C ALA A 10 1.26 -3.71 19.15
N ASN A 11 1.21 -3.46 17.85
CA ASN A 11 2.28 -3.84 16.94
C ASN A 11 3.59 -3.12 17.32
N PRO A 12 4.77 -3.71 17.05
CA PRO A 12 6.06 -3.10 17.34
C PRO A 12 6.16 -1.65 16.82
N GLY A 13 6.60 -0.74 17.68
CA GLY A 13 6.74 0.68 17.36
C GLY A 13 5.42 1.46 17.27
N LYS A 14 4.28 0.88 17.65
CA LYS A 14 2.95 1.53 17.66
C LYS A 14 2.39 1.62 19.07
N GLN A 15 1.55 2.62 19.31
CA GLN A 15 0.80 2.75 20.57
C GLN A 15 -0.54 2.01 20.43
N LEU A 16 -0.99 1.35 21.50
CA LEU A 16 -2.28 0.67 21.50
C LEU A 16 -3.44 1.67 21.43
N VAL A 17 -3.37 2.75 22.19
CA VAL A 17 -4.36 3.82 22.22
C VAL A 17 -3.82 5.05 21.49
N ARG A 18 -4.67 5.71 20.72
CA ARG A 18 -4.37 6.97 20.06
C ARG A 18 -5.55 7.91 20.15
N THR A 19 -5.29 9.12 20.64
CA THR A 19 -6.28 10.20 20.69
C THR A 19 -6.35 10.90 19.34
N VAL A 20 -7.55 11.05 18.80
CA VAL A 20 -7.83 11.82 17.58
C VAL A 20 -9.04 12.72 17.89
N ASP A 21 -8.89 14.02 17.72
CA ASP A 21 -9.94 15.03 17.98
C ASP A 21 -10.58 14.90 19.38
N GLY A 22 -9.75 14.56 20.40
CA GLY A 22 -10.20 14.42 21.79
C GLY A 22 -10.87 13.08 22.12
N VAL A 23 -10.95 12.15 21.15
CA VAL A 23 -11.51 10.81 21.34
C VAL A 23 -10.38 9.78 21.33
N ASP A 24 -10.38 8.87 22.31
CA ASP A 24 -9.40 7.80 22.43
C ASP A 24 -9.85 6.57 21.62
N TYR A 25 -9.03 6.18 20.67
CA TYR A 25 -9.24 4.97 19.86
C TYR A 25 -8.23 3.89 20.25
N GLN A 26 -8.72 2.73 20.65
CA GLN A 26 -7.91 1.55 20.87
C GLN A 26 -7.70 0.82 19.53
N ARG A 27 -6.44 0.60 19.14
CA ARG A 27 -6.08 -0.09 17.90
C ARG A 27 -5.78 -1.54 18.20
N ILE A 28 -6.67 -2.44 17.82
CA ILE A 28 -6.57 -3.87 18.05
C ILE A 28 -6.04 -4.55 16.80
N PRO A 29 -4.75 -4.98 16.76
CA PRO A 29 -4.26 -5.74 15.62
C PRO A 29 -4.83 -7.16 15.64
N VAL A 30 -5.42 -7.55 14.51
CA VAL A 30 -5.97 -8.89 14.32
C VAL A 30 -5.00 -9.70 13.46
N LYS A 31 -4.42 -10.76 14.04
CA LYS A 31 -3.51 -11.66 13.31
C LYS A 31 -4.35 -12.62 12.46
N THR A 32 -4.07 -12.66 11.15
CA THR A 32 -4.68 -13.57 10.20
C THR A 32 -3.67 -14.62 9.72
N HIS A 33 -4.11 -15.58 8.91
CA HIS A 33 -3.22 -16.36 8.05
C HIS A 33 -2.63 -15.47 6.95
N LEU A 34 -1.70 -15.99 6.18
CA LEU A 34 -1.18 -15.31 4.99
C LEU A 34 -2.31 -15.20 3.94
N ILE A 35 -2.76 -13.98 3.67
CA ILE A 35 -3.83 -13.71 2.72
C ILE A 35 -3.29 -13.83 1.30
N THR A 36 -4.00 -14.58 0.46
CA THR A 36 -3.63 -14.90 -0.90
C THR A 36 -4.76 -14.61 -1.88
N ASN A 37 -4.53 -14.86 -3.16
CA ASN A 37 -5.54 -14.72 -4.21
C ASN A 37 -6.64 -15.80 -4.20
N THR A 38 -6.52 -16.79 -3.31
CA THR A 38 -7.57 -17.81 -3.09
C THR A 38 -8.53 -17.43 -1.99
N ASP A 39 -8.24 -16.36 -1.25
CA ASP A 39 -9.07 -15.89 -0.16
C ASP A 39 -10.10 -14.87 -0.66
N ASP A 40 -11.29 -14.88 -0.03
CA ASP A 40 -12.24 -13.79 -0.10
C ASP A 40 -12.07 -12.87 1.12
N MET A 41 -12.01 -11.56 0.91
CA MET A 41 -11.75 -10.63 2.00
C MET A 41 -12.92 -10.59 3.01
N ALA A 42 -14.15 -10.77 2.56
CA ALA A 42 -15.30 -10.80 3.47
C ALA A 42 -15.24 -12.04 4.38
N ASP A 43 -14.86 -13.20 3.84
CA ASP A 43 -14.69 -14.42 4.62
C ASP A 43 -13.54 -14.29 5.63
N VAL A 44 -12.44 -13.63 5.25
CA VAL A 44 -11.33 -13.33 6.16
C VAL A 44 -11.79 -12.44 7.31
N VAL A 45 -12.57 -11.39 7.03
CA VAL A 45 -13.13 -10.50 8.06
C VAL A 45 -14.07 -11.28 9.00
N VAL A 46 -14.99 -12.06 8.45
CA VAL A 46 -15.92 -12.88 9.25
C VAL A 46 -15.15 -13.84 10.15
N ARG A 47 -14.15 -14.51 9.61
CA ARG A 47 -13.38 -15.52 10.35
C ARG A 47 -12.54 -14.95 11.49
N TYR A 48 -11.95 -13.77 11.34
CA TYR A 48 -10.95 -13.27 12.28
C TYR A 48 -11.40 -12.05 13.08
N ALA A 49 -12.31 -11.23 12.56
CA ALA A 49 -12.67 -9.95 13.17
C ALA A 49 -14.11 -9.94 13.75
N LYS A 50 -15.06 -10.62 13.11
CA LYS A 50 -16.50 -10.52 13.46
C LYS A 50 -16.78 -10.67 14.96
N ASP A 51 -16.27 -11.72 15.59
CA ASP A 51 -16.57 -12.04 17.00
C ASP A 51 -15.85 -11.10 18.00
N ARG A 52 -14.96 -10.22 17.48
CA ARG A 52 -14.21 -9.24 18.28
C ARG A 52 -14.75 -7.82 18.14
N MET A 53 -15.59 -7.59 17.13
CA MET A 53 -16.15 -6.27 16.86
C MET A 53 -17.41 -6.01 17.70
N GLN A 54 -17.54 -4.77 18.14
CA GLN A 54 -18.68 -4.25 18.84
C GLN A 54 -19.34 -3.14 18.01
N GLU A 55 -20.56 -2.78 18.39
CA GLU A 55 -21.24 -1.64 17.76
C GLU A 55 -20.42 -0.34 17.92
N GLY A 56 -20.21 0.37 16.84
CA GLY A 56 -19.39 1.59 16.80
C GLY A 56 -17.92 1.38 16.48
N ASP A 57 -17.43 0.14 16.41
CA ASP A 57 -16.06 -0.16 16.00
C ASP A 57 -15.80 0.17 14.51
N ILE A 58 -14.57 0.54 14.20
CA ILE A 58 -14.12 0.81 12.84
C ILE A 58 -13.13 -0.26 12.42
N LEU A 59 -13.46 -0.99 11.36
CA LEU A 59 -12.57 -1.98 10.77
C LEU A 59 -11.62 -1.34 9.75
N PHE A 60 -10.31 -1.52 9.95
CA PHE A 60 -9.29 -1.14 8.98
C PHE A 60 -8.70 -2.38 8.34
N ILE A 61 -8.73 -2.42 7.02
CA ILE A 61 -8.13 -3.50 6.22
C ILE A 61 -6.96 -2.92 5.43
N SER A 62 -5.86 -3.68 5.37
CA SER A 62 -4.69 -3.28 4.56
C SER A 62 -5.06 -3.28 3.07
N GLU A 63 -4.78 -2.19 2.37
CA GLU A 63 -4.93 -2.09 0.91
C GLU A 63 -4.19 -3.22 0.18
N LYS A 64 -2.98 -3.58 0.64
CA LYS A 64 -2.21 -4.69 0.05
C LYS A 64 -2.90 -6.04 0.24
N ALA A 65 -3.55 -6.29 1.38
CA ALA A 65 -4.28 -7.53 1.61
C ALA A 65 -5.47 -7.65 0.65
N VAL A 66 -6.21 -6.56 0.45
CA VAL A 66 -7.30 -6.51 -0.55
C VAL A 66 -6.76 -6.76 -1.95
N ALA A 67 -5.66 -6.12 -2.32
CA ALA A 67 -5.04 -6.33 -3.63
C ALA A 67 -4.61 -7.80 -3.85
N CYS A 68 -4.10 -8.47 -2.81
CA CYS A 68 -3.76 -9.89 -2.89
C CYS A 68 -4.98 -10.77 -3.20
N THR A 69 -6.12 -10.56 -2.52
CA THR A 69 -7.35 -11.33 -2.81
C THR A 69 -7.90 -11.08 -4.21
N GLN A 70 -7.61 -9.91 -4.79
CA GLN A 70 -8.00 -9.54 -6.16
C GLN A 70 -6.98 -10.00 -7.23
N ASN A 71 -6.00 -10.84 -6.87
CA ASN A 71 -4.93 -11.27 -7.77
C ASN A 71 -4.11 -10.10 -8.35
N ARG A 72 -3.93 -9.03 -7.57
CA ARG A 72 -3.20 -7.83 -7.98
C ARG A 72 -1.79 -7.76 -7.38
N ALA A 73 -1.29 -8.86 -6.84
CA ALA A 73 0.11 -9.06 -6.47
C ALA A 73 0.80 -9.87 -7.58
N ILE A 74 1.79 -9.28 -8.24
CA ILE A 74 2.43 -9.83 -9.44
C ILE A 74 3.89 -10.15 -9.14
N PRO A 75 4.36 -11.40 -9.38
CA PRO A 75 5.77 -11.75 -9.23
C PRO A 75 6.67 -10.83 -10.07
N MET A 76 7.76 -10.34 -9.51
CA MET A 76 8.67 -9.45 -10.22
C MET A 76 9.31 -10.13 -11.43
N GLU A 77 9.51 -11.44 -11.39
CA GLU A 77 10.05 -12.25 -12.50
C GLU A 77 9.14 -12.26 -13.74
N ASP A 78 7.83 -12.07 -13.55
CA ASP A 78 6.83 -11.98 -14.63
C ASP A 78 6.75 -10.59 -15.25
N ILE A 79 7.36 -9.60 -14.61
CA ILE A 79 7.36 -8.22 -15.08
C ILE A 79 8.60 -7.97 -15.95
N LYS A 80 8.39 -7.69 -17.23
CA LYS A 80 9.45 -7.31 -18.17
C LYS A 80 9.42 -5.79 -18.39
N PRO A 81 10.26 -5.02 -17.66
CA PRO A 81 10.24 -3.56 -17.77
C PRO A 81 10.73 -3.08 -19.13
N ARG A 82 9.98 -2.19 -19.77
CA ARG A 82 10.42 -1.50 -20.98
C ARG A 82 11.56 -0.52 -20.67
N LYS A 83 12.37 -0.17 -21.67
CA LYS A 83 13.45 0.85 -21.53
C LYS A 83 12.93 2.16 -20.91
N LEU A 84 11.70 2.53 -21.25
CA LEU A 84 11.04 3.72 -20.68
C LEU A 84 10.86 3.58 -19.15
N ALA A 85 10.38 2.45 -18.65
CA ALA A 85 10.21 2.20 -17.22
C ALA A 85 11.56 2.26 -16.49
N VAL A 86 12.59 1.64 -17.05
CA VAL A 86 13.96 1.68 -16.51
C VAL A 86 14.47 3.12 -16.43
N THR A 87 14.21 3.95 -17.45
CA THR A 87 14.63 5.34 -17.47
C THR A 87 13.86 6.16 -16.43
N LEU A 88 12.53 6.08 -16.41
CA LEU A 88 11.69 6.89 -15.54
C LEU A 88 11.90 6.55 -14.05
N SER A 89 12.07 5.27 -13.70
CA SER A 89 12.26 4.85 -12.31
C SER A 89 13.49 5.50 -11.65
N ARG A 90 14.53 5.82 -12.41
CA ARG A 90 15.75 6.47 -11.91
C ARG A 90 15.52 7.90 -11.42
N TYR A 91 14.49 8.57 -11.91
CA TYR A 91 14.16 9.96 -11.55
C TYR A 91 13.14 10.06 -10.40
N VAL A 92 12.61 8.92 -9.94
CA VAL A 92 11.70 8.87 -8.79
C VAL A 92 12.48 9.09 -7.51
N THR A 93 12.01 10.00 -6.67
CA THR A 93 12.59 10.23 -5.35
C THR A 93 12.19 9.07 -4.42
N LYS A 94 13.16 8.30 -3.99
CA LYS A 94 12.97 7.23 -3.00
C LYS A 94 12.70 7.85 -1.64
N THR A 95 11.77 7.28 -0.89
CA THR A 95 11.43 7.74 0.46
C THR A 95 11.55 6.58 1.45
N PRO A 96 11.79 6.85 2.74
CA PRO A 96 11.81 5.79 3.77
C PRO A 96 10.47 5.05 3.91
N ALA A 97 9.37 5.63 3.39
CA ALA A 97 8.03 5.05 3.48
C ALA A 97 7.79 3.90 2.49
N GLY A 98 8.69 3.70 1.51
CA GLY A 98 8.58 2.64 0.52
C GLY A 98 9.31 2.95 -0.77
N ILE A 99 9.47 1.92 -1.60
CA ILE A 99 10.15 2.02 -2.91
C ILE A 99 9.28 2.81 -3.90
N GLY A 100 7.96 2.69 -3.80
CA GLY A 100 7.01 3.28 -4.74
C GLY A 100 7.37 2.92 -6.18
N LEU A 101 7.39 3.91 -7.08
CA LEU A 101 7.76 3.71 -8.49
C LEU A 101 9.27 3.82 -8.74
N GLY A 102 10.11 3.64 -7.71
CA GLY A 102 11.56 3.82 -7.77
C GLY A 102 12.35 2.63 -8.30
N ILE A 103 11.69 1.55 -8.73
CA ILE A 103 12.30 0.42 -9.43
C ILE A 103 11.62 0.21 -10.79
N PRO A 104 12.32 -0.41 -11.76
CA PRO A 104 11.78 -0.60 -13.11
C PRO A 104 10.44 -1.35 -13.15
N GLU A 105 10.27 -2.37 -12.30
CA GLU A 105 9.10 -3.23 -12.26
C GLU A 105 7.85 -2.45 -11.80
N THR A 106 7.94 -1.68 -10.73
CA THR A 106 6.80 -0.86 -10.26
C THR A 106 6.46 0.24 -11.25
N MET A 107 7.47 0.86 -11.89
CA MET A 107 7.25 1.86 -12.92
C MET A 107 6.59 1.25 -14.17
N GLU A 108 6.98 0.04 -14.58
CA GLU A 108 6.35 -0.68 -15.68
C GLU A 108 4.86 -0.93 -15.38
N MET A 109 4.55 -1.35 -14.16
CA MET A 109 3.16 -1.56 -13.77
C MET A 109 2.37 -0.25 -13.76
N ALA A 110 2.97 0.86 -13.33
CA ALA A 110 2.32 2.18 -13.44
C ALA A 110 2.06 2.58 -14.90
N LEU A 111 2.99 2.30 -15.81
CA LEU A 111 2.80 2.55 -17.24
C LEU A 111 1.68 1.70 -17.85
N ARG A 112 1.48 0.45 -17.36
CA ARG A 112 0.40 -0.44 -17.79
C ARG A 112 -0.94 -0.01 -17.21
N GLU A 113 -1.02 0.23 -15.90
CA GLU A 113 -2.26 0.55 -15.17
C GLU A 113 -2.81 1.95 -15.48
N CYS A 114 -1.93 2.95 -15.58
CA CYS A 114 -2.34 4.35 -15.74
C CYS A 114 -2.23 4.85 -17.19
N GLY A 115 -1.57 4.07 -18.05
CA GLY A 115 -1.29 4.46 -19.43
C GLY A 115 -0.01 5.29 -19.57
N THR A 116 0.76 4.99 -20.63
CA THR A 116 2.07 5.58 -20.90
C THR A 116 2.01 7.10 -21.02
N LEU A 117 1.02 7.63 -21.76
CA LEU A 117 0.90 9.09 -21.96
C LEU A 117 0.64 9.84 -20.65
N ARG A 118 -0.21 9.28 -19.80
CA ARG A 118 -0.52 9.88 -18.49
C ARG A 118 0.72 9.91 -17.58
N ILE A 119 1.49 8.84 -17.53
CA ILE A 119 2.73 8.79 -16.72
C ILE A 119 3.78 9.74 -17.27
N LEU A 120 3.94 9.86 -18.59
CA LEU A 120 4.85 10.85 -19.20
C LEU A 120 4.43 12.28 -18.86
N PHE A 121 3.13 12.58 -18.95
CA PHE A 121 2.61 13.89 -18.58
C PHE A 121 2.80 14.17 -17.07
N ALA A 122 2.59 13.17 -16.21
CA ALA A 122 2.86 13.27 -14.79
C ALA A 122 4.35 13.53 -14.50
N ALA A 123 5.25 12.87 -15.23
CA ALA A 123 6.69 13.10 -15.12
C ALA A 123 7.05 14.54 -15.52
N PHE A 124 6.51 15.06 -16.64
CA PHE A 124 6.67 16.44 -17.08
C PHE A 124 6.17 17.43 -16.00
N CYS A 125 4.96 17.25 -15.48
CA CYS A 125 4.41 18.07 -14.40
C CYS A 125 5.30 18.01 -13.13
N SER A 126 5.89 16.86 -12.84
CA SER A 126 6.81 16.71 -11.71
C SER A 126 8.07 17.54 -11.87
N VAL A 127 8.62 17.67 -13.09
CA VAL A 127 9.78 18.54 -13.37
C VAL A 127 9.41 20.01 -13.11
N ILE A 128 8.27 20.47 -13.62
CA ILE A 128 7.78 21.82 -13.37
C ILE A 128 7.55 22.05 -11.88
N GLY A 129 6.94 21.08 -11.18
CA GLY A 129 6.73 21.16 -9.74
C GLY A 129 8.04 21.30 -8.95
N LYS A 130 9.09 20.56 -9.34
CA LYS A 130 10.42 20.68 -8.75
C LYS A 130 11.01 22.09 -8.97
N LEU A 131 10.84 22.65 -10.16
CA LEU A 131 11.30 24.01 -10.48
C LEU A 131 10.59 25.08 -9.63
N LEU A 132 9.30 24.87 -9.37
CA LEU A 132 8.47 25.73 -8.52
C LEU A 132 8.57 25.38 -7.03
N ARG A 133 9.52 24.51 -6.63
CA ARG A 133 9.70 24.01 -5.25
C ARG A 133 8.45 23.34 -4.65
N ARG A 134 7.56 22.82 -5.49
CA ARG A 134 6.36 22.07 -5.08
C ARG A 134 6.53 20.58 -5.32
N LYS A 135 6.36 19.76 -4.28
CA LYS A 135 6.47 18.29 -4.34
C LYS A 135 5.10 17.65 -4.62
N GLY A 136 5.11 16.40 -5.11
CA GLY A 136 3.92 15.55 -5.21
C GLY A 136 3.11 15.68 -6.51
N TRP A 137 3.43 16.59 -7.42
CA TRP A 137 2.70 16.79 -8.68
C TRP A 137 2.63 15.54 -9.55
N PHE A 138 3.66 14.68 -9.51
CA PHE A 138 3.63 13.41 -10.21
C PHE A 138 2.40 12.59 -9.83
N TYR A 139 2.21 12.31 -8.53
CA TYR A 139 1.11 11.47 -8.06
C TYR A 139 -0.27 12.14 -8.16
N ILE A 140 -0.34 13.47 -8.16
CA ILE A 140 -1.59 14.19 -8.42
C ILE A 140 -2.06 13.91 -9.84
N VAL A 141 -1.16 13.97 -10.83
CA VAL A 141 -1.47 13.76 -12.25
C VAL A 141 -1.59 12.27 -12.59
N ALA A 142 -0.68 11.44 -12.11
CA ALA A 142 -0.69 10.00 -12.33
C ALA A 142 -1.95 9.33 -11.73
N GLY A 143 -2.42 9.84 -10.58
CA GLY A 143 -3.65 9.42 -9.94
C GLY A 143 -3.47 8.33 -8.88
N PRO A 144 -4.59 7.90 -8.25
CA PRO A 144 -4.58 6.97 -7.12
C PRO A 144 -4.00 5.60 -7.49
N LYS A 145 -4.29 5.07 -8.68
CA LYS A 145 -3.74 3.79 -9.14
C LYS A 145 -2.21 3.78 -9.12
N ALA A 146 -1.55 4.84 -9.58
CA ALA A 146 -0.09 4.94 -9.53
C ALA A 146 0.46 5.09 -8.09
N ARG A 147 -0.33 5.71 -7.21
CA ARG A 147 0.08 5.95 -5.81
C ARG A 147 0.08 4.68 -4.98
N GLY A 148 -0.86 3.77 -5.21
CA GLY A 148 -0.99 2.52 -4.47
C GLY A 148 -0.08 1.39 -4.97
N ILE A 149 0.59 1.56 -6.13
CA ILE A 149 1.58 0.58 -6.59
C ILE A 149 2.79 0.62 -5.67
N ASP A 150 3.14 -0.55 -5.12
CA ASP A 150 4.26 -0.69 -4.23
C ASP A 150 5.08 -1.93 -4.57
N GLY A 151 6.39 -1.84 -4.34
CA GLY A 151 7.32 -2.95 -4.47
C GLY A 151 7.61 -3.59 -3.12
N PRO A 152 8.47 -4.63 -3.12
CA PRO A 152 8.92 -5.26 -1.89
C PRO A 152 9.67 -4.24 -1.02
N THR A 153 9.37 -4.28 0.29
CA THR A 153 10.04 -3.45 1.29
C THR A 153 10.62 -4.35 2.37
N GLU A 154 11.57 -3.83 3.13
CA GLU A 154 12.13 -4.54 4.29
C GLU A 154 10.99 -4.96 5.23
N GLY A 155 10.98 -6.25 5.61
CA GLY A 155 9.93 -6.84 6.45
C GLY A 155 8.67 -7.30 5.72
N THR A 156 8.62 -7.24 4.38
CA THR A 156 7.55 -7.89 3.62
C THR A 156 7.62 -9.41 3.80
N ILE A 157 6.47 -10.04 4.09
CA ILE A 157 6.37 -11.47 4.38
C ILE A 157 6.48 -12.29 3.07
N PRO A 158 7.30 -13.34 3.01
CA PRO A 158 7.31 -14.26 1.87
C PRO A 158 5.93 -14.89 1.60
N PRO A 159 5.54 -15.11 0.32
CA PRO A 159 6.33 -14.90 -0.90
C PRO A 159 6.29 -13.46 -1.44
N TYR A 160 5.55 -12.56 -0.80
CA TYR A 160 5.30 -11.20 -1.31
C TYR A 160 6.52 -10.27 -1.26
N ASP A 161 7.62 -10.70 -0.67
CA ASP A 161 8.93 -10.02 -0.69
C ASP A 161 9.57 -9.96 -2.08
N HIS A 162 9.00 -10.68 -3.08
CA HIS A 162 9.39 -10.64 -4.49
C HIS A 162 8.22 -10.25 -5.42
N TYR A 163 7.23 -9.52 -4.90
CA TYR A 163 6.05 -9.13 -5.66
C TYR A 163 5.92 -7.60 -5.78
N VAL A 164 5.38 -7.17 -6.90
CA VAL A 164 4.80 -5.83 -7.04
C VAL A 164 3.31 -5.94 -6.73
N VAL A 165 2.83 -5.14 -5.79
CA VAL A 165 1.41 -5.08 -5.41
C VAL A 165 0.80 -3.84 -6.02
N LEU A 166 -0.28 -4.03 -6.78
CA LEU A 166 -1.05 -2.97 -7.41
C LEU A 166 -2.11 -2.42 -6.46
N THR A 167 -2.65 -1.27 -6.78
CA THR A 167 -3.83 -0.73 -6.09
C THR A 167 -5.02 -1.66 -6.30
N PRO A 168 -5.81 -2.02 -5.27
CA PRO A 168 -7.04 -2.78 -5.47
C PRO A 168 -8.05 -2.02 -6.34
N ASP A 169 -8.91 -2.77 -7.02
CA ASP A 169 -10.00 -2.22 -7.85
C ASP A 169 -11.22 -1.80 -7.01
#